data_c1c2df20461ad7a18815b1b56c0b5909
#
_entry.id   c1c2df20461ad7a18815b1b56c0b5909
#
_cell.length_a   1.000
_cell.length_b   1.000
_cell.length_c   1.000
_cell.angle_alpha   90.00
_cell.angle_beta   90.00
_cell.angle_gamma   90.00
#
_symmetry.space_group_name_H-M   'P 1'
#
loop_
_entity.id
_entity.type
_entity.pdbx_description
1 polymer ?
#
loop_
_entity_poly.entity_id
_entity_poly.type
_entity_poly.pdbx_seq_one_letter_code
_entity_poly.pdbx_strand_id
1 'polypeptide(L)'
;MVIILDTSKQISEFLRQQYSVRASHARELAAAFLGFKSHAAYLALSAGQKWSLDSIDVLIPDLECLEQRLLNISNLPPLANYRQLAQDIGDDLRLQKVFSGPVLIAKDLTELESVLDSSYLQENITLEDELSGEIAISNSWFGYEYYDTVKFEAGRSGVKVHATGVFDGEHDGESDRPNHGDKIDFEVDLELKLMAWGVGFRQTIAVSGELRSPY
;
A
#
# COMPACT_ATOMS: atom_id res chain seq x y z
N MET A 1 -6.99 -20.37 -5.98
CA MET A 1 -5.66 -20.12 -6.60
C MET A 1 -5.91 -19.26 -7.84
N VAL A 2 -5.94 -17.95 -7.68
CA VAL A 2 -6.09 -16.99 -8.79
C VAL A 2 -4.72 -16.83 -9.43
N ILE A 3 -4.61 -17.25 -10.67
CA ILE A 3 -3.35 -17.20 -11.42
C ILE A 3 -3.19 -15.80 -11.98
N ILE A 4 -2.00 -15.21 -11.95
CA ILE A 4 -1.67 -13.87 -12.51
C ILE A 4 -2.14 -13.68 -13.97
N LEU A 5 -2.25 -14.76 -14.75
CA LEU A 5 -2.87 -14.73 -16.07
C LEU A 5 -4.26 -14.08 -16.04
N ASP A 6 -4.98 -14.23 -14.93
CA ASP A 6 -6.29 -13.58 -14.75
C ASP A 6 -6.16 -12.09 -14.47
N THR A 7 -5.17 -11.64 -13.69
CA THR A 7 -4.99 -10.22 -13.37
C THR A 7 -4.70 -9.38 -14.60
N SER A 8 -3.73 -9.78 -15.43
CA SER A 8 -3.43 -9.05 -16.67
C SER A 8 -4.61 -9.05 -17.63
N LYS A 9 -5.38 -10.14 -17.68
CA LYS A 9 -6.60 -10.24 -18.46
C LYS A 9 -7.66 -9.30 -17.94
N GLN A 10 -7.89 -9.24 -16.64
CA GLN A 10 -8.86 -8.35 -16.00
C GLN A 10 -8.52 -6.89 -16.22
N ILE A 11 -7.26 -6.49 -15.98
CA ILE A 11 -6.79 -5.13 -16.29
C ILE A 11 -7.01 -4.82 -17.78
N SER A 12 -6.72 -5.76 -18.67
CA SER A 12 -6.91 -5.56 -20.11
C SER A 12 -8.39 -5.44 -20.48
N GLU A 13 -9.27 -6.17 -19.84
CA GLU A 13 -10.73 -6.06 -20.02
C GLU A 13 -11.27 -4.73 -19.51
N PHE A 14 -10.84 -4.29 -18.32
CA PHE A 14 -11.13 -2.97 -17.77
C PHE A 14 -10.72 -1.84 -18.74
N LEU A 15 -9.47 -1.85 -19.21
CA LEU A 15 -8.95 -0.85 -20.15
C LEU A 15 -9.75 -0.79 -21.45
N ARG A 16 -10.21 -1.94 -21.94
CA ARG A 16 -11.05 -2.00 -23.15
C ARG A 16 -12.44 -1.43 -22.93
N GLN A 17 -13.01 -1.69 -21.78
CA GLN A 17 -14.38 -1.26 -21.47
C GLN A 17 -14.44 0.24 -21.13
N GLN A 18 -13.56 0.70 -20.25
CA GLN A 18 -13.58 2.07 -19.77
C GLN A 18 -12.93 3.07 -20.73
N TYR A 19 -11.83 2.66 -21.36
CA TYR A 19 -11.01 3.56 -22.19
C TYR A 19 -11.07 3.25 -23.68
N SER A 20 -11.88 2.27 -24.09
CA SER A 20 -12.01 1.85 -25.50
C SER A 20 -10.67 1.50 -26.16
N VAL A 21 -9.70 1.03 -25.37
CA VAL A 21 -8.37 0.67 -25.85
C VAL A 21 -8.43 -0.62 -26.67
N ARG A 22 -7.68 -0.68 -27.78
CA ARG A 22 -7.57 -1.91 -28.59
C ARG A 22 -6.96 -3.04 -27.77
N ALA A 23 -7.39 -4.29 -28.01
CA ALA A 23 -6.99 -5.45 -27.23
C ALA A 23 -5.46 -5.65 -27.10
N SER A 24 -4.70 -5.38 -28.18
CA SER A 24 -3.23 -5.45 -28.14
C SER A 24 -2.63 -4.40 -27.22
N HIS A 25 -3.10 -3.16 -27.31
CA HIS A 25 -2.63 -2.04 -26.48
C HIS A 25 -3.02 -2.24 -25.01
N ALA A 26 -4.24 -2.74 -24.74
CA ALA A 26 -4.69 -3.03 -23.39
C ALA A 26 -3.78 -4.06 -22.67
N ARG A 27 -3.34 -5.11 -23.40
CA ARG A 27 -2.40 -6.10 -22.88
C ARG A 27 -1.02 -5.52 -22.59
N GLU A 28 -0.54 -4.62 -23.45
CA GLU A 28 0.74 -3.95 -23.24
C GLU A 28 0.68 -3.00 -22.04
N LEU A 29 -0.41 -2.24 -21.86
CA LEU A 29 -0.61 -1.39 -20.70
C LEU A 29 -0.78 -2.18 -19.41
N ALA A 30 -1.50 -3.29 -19.44
CA ALA A 30 -1.62 -4.18 -18.29
C ALA A 30 -0.25 -4.76 -17.88
N ALA A 31 0.58 -5.16 -18.86
CA ALA A 31 1.92 -5.62 -18.59
C ALA A 31 2.81 -4.51 -17.99
N ALA A 32 2.71 -3.28 -18.52
CA ALA A 32 3.45 -2.12 -18.02
C ALA A 32 3.05 -1.75 -16.58
N PHE A 33 1.76 -1.75 -16.27
CA PHE A 33 1.26 -1.54 -14.90
C PHE A 33 1.85 -2.56 -13.91
N LEU A 34 2.03 -3.80 -14.35
CA LEU A 34 2.64 -4.88 -13.58
C LEU A 34 4.18 -4.90 -13.65
N GLY A 35 4.84 -3.83 -14.13
CA GLY A 35 6.30 -3.69 -14.17
C GLY A 35 7.00 -4.44 -15.30
N PHE A 36 6.28 -4.88 -16.33
CA PHE A 36 6.87 -5.59 -17.47
C PHE A 36 7.05 -4.69 -18.69
N LYS A 37 8.23 -4.75 -19.29
CA LYS A 37 8.54 -4.00 -20.51
C LYS A 37 7.65 -4.32 -21.72
N SER A 38 7.00 -5.49 -21.73
CA SER A 38 6.06 -5.90 -22.77
C SER A 38 5.17 -7.03 -22.30
N HIS A 39 4.03 -7.23 -22.97
CA HIS A 39 3.16 -8.37 -22.72
C HIS A 39 3.85 -9.72 -23.02
N ALA A 40 4.77 -9.76 -23.99
CA ALA A 40 5.57 -10.95 -24.27
C ALA A 40 6.51 -11.30 -23.10
N ALA A 41 7.16 -10.29 -22.49
CA ALA A 41 7.99 -10.47 -21.29
C ALA A 41 7.16 -10.98 -20.10
N TYR A 42 5.96 -10.42 -19.91
CA TYR A 42 5.02 -10.90 -18.90
C TYR A 42 4.67 -12.39 -19.10
N LEU A 43 4.33 -12.81 -20.32
CA LEU A 43 3.99 -14.20 -20.63
C LEU A 43 5.18 -15.15 -20.43
N ALA A 44 6.38 -14.72 -20.79
CA ALA A 44 7.59 -15.53 -20.65
C ALA A 44 7.92 -15.82 -19.17
N LEU A 45 7.72 -14.86 -18.28
CA LEU A 45 7.95 -15.01 -16.84
C LEU A 45 6.80 -15.77 -16.15
N SER A 46 5.56 -15.51 -16.53
CA SER A 46 4.38 -16.15 -15.91
C SER A 46 4.33 -17.66 -16.17
N ALA A 47 4.96 -18.14 -17.23
CA ALA A 47 5.05 -19.57 -17.54
C ALA A 47 5.94 -20.37 -16.57
N GLY A 48 6.88 -19.71 -15.88
CA GLY A 48 7.86 -20.34 -14.98
C GLY A 48 7.68 -20.10 -13.49
N GLN A 49 6.99 -19.03 -13.11
CA GLN A 49 6.84 -18.63 -11.71
C GLN A 49 5.36 -18.52 -11.33
N LYS A 50 4.96 -19.33 -10.35
CA LYS A 50 3.62 -19.25 -9.73
C LYS A 50 3.60 -18.09 -8.72
N TRP A 51 3.31 -16.89 -9.19
CA TRP A 51 3.05 -15.75 -8.34
C TRP A 51 1.56 -15.38 -8.40
N SER A 52 0.98 -15.02 -7.31
CA SER A 52 -0.42 -14.61 -7.19
C SER A 52 -0.49 -13.26 -6.46
N LEU A 53 -1.45 -12.43 -6.81
CA LEU A 53 -1.76 -11.23 -6.01
C LEU A 53 -2.07 -11.57 -4.55
N ASP A 54 -2.53 -12.79 -4.27
CA ASP A 54 -2.74 -13.26 -2.90
C ASP A 54 -1.44 -13.38 -2.08
N SER A 55 -0.28 -13.32 -2.74
CA SER A 55 1.03 -13.41 -2.08
C SER A 55 1.65 -12.05 -1.74
N ILE A 56 0.98 -10.96 -2.08
CA ILE A 56 1.40 -9.60 -1.78
C ILE A 56 0.33 -8.86 -0.99
N ASP A 57 0.76 -7.92 -0.19
CA ASP A 57 -0.10 -7.10 0.66
C ASP A 57 -0.27 -5.69 0.09
N VAL A 58 0.75 -5.19 -0.64
CA VAL A 58 0.79 -3.86 -1.23
C VAL A 58 1.21 -3.93 -2.70
N LEU A 59 0.56 -3.17 -3.56
CA LEU A 59 0.90 -3.02 -4.97
C LEU A 59 1.38 -1.58 -5.25
N ILE A 60 2.58 -1.46 -5.83
CA ILE A 60 3.14 -0.18 -6.28
C ILE A 60 3.40 -0.30 -7.78
N PRO A 61 2.52 0.24 -8.64
CA PRO A 61 2.64 0.12 -10.09
C PRO A 61 3.91 0.78 -10.62
N ASP A 62 4.49 0.24 -11.68
CA ASP A 62 5.61 0.88 -12.40
C ASP A 62 5.07 2.02 -13.29
N LEU A 63 4.97 3.21 -12.70
CA LEU A 63 4.44 4.39 -13.39
C LEU A 63 5.33 4.86 -14.53
N GLU A 64 6.64 4.65 -14.44
CA GLU A 64 7.56 5.01 -15.53
C GLU A 64 7.34 4.10 -16.76
N CYS A 65 7.25 2.81 -16.54
CA CYS A 65 6.95 1.85 -17.60
C CYS A 65 5.57 2.11 -18.21
N LEU A 66 4.58 2.43 -17.40
CA LEU A 66 3.23 2.76 -17.85
C LEU A 66 3.21 4.04 -18.69
N GLU A 67 3.88 5.12 -18.24
CA GLU A 67 4.00 6.37 -18.96
C GLU A 67 4.68 6.19 -20.33
N GLN A 68 5.83 5.52 -20.34
CA GLN A 68 6.56 5.22 -21.58
C GLN A 68 5.72 4.40 -22.56
N ARG A 69 4.93 3.46 -22.05
CA ARG A 69 4.06 2.64 -22.90
C ARG A 69 2.93 3.46 -23.48
N LEU A 70 2.33 4.37 -22.71
CA LEU A 70 1.29 5.28 -23.18
C LEU A 70 1.80 6.16 -24.32
N LEU A 71 3.01 6.73 -24.19
CA LEU A 71 3.63 7.57 -25.23
C LEU A 71 3.91 6.81 -26.53
N ASN A 72 4.18 5.52 -26.46
CA ASN A 72 4.50 4.68 -27.63
C ASN A 72 3.27 4.09 -28.32
N ILE A 73 2.09 4.24 -27.76
CA ILE A 73 0.85 3.76 -28.39
C ILE A 73 0.20 4.90 -29.18
N SER A 74 0.31 4.83 -30.50
CA SER A 74 -0.38 5.77 -31.40
C SER A 74 -1.89 5.56 -31.36
N ASN A 75 -2.65 6.65 -31.42
CA ASN A 75 -4.13 6.67 -31.47
C ASN A 75 -4.84 6.14 -30.21
N LEU A 76 -4.26 6.38 -29.04
CA LEU A 76 -5.05 6.27 -27.80
C LEU A 76 -6.11 7.39 -27.78
N PRO A 77 -7.32 7.09 -27.31
CA PRO A 77 -8.22 8.16 -26.87
C PRO A 77 -7.47 9.04 -25.85
N PRO A 78 -7.84 10.31 -25.65
CA PRO A 78 -7.21 11.14 -24.63
C PRO A 78 -7.41 10.45 -23.28
N LEU A 79 -6.47 9.55 -22.96
CA LEU A 79 -6.40 8.91 -21.67
C LEU A 79 -6.02 10.01 -20.68
N ALA A 80 -6.70 10.02 -19.56
CA ALA A 80 -6.25 10.73 -18.40
C ALA A 80 -4.76 10.40 -18.16
N ASN A 81 -4.08 11.28 -17.51
CA ASN A 81 -2.71 11.14 -17.04
C ASN A 81 -2.45 9.70 -16.55
N TYR A 82 -1.25 9.16 -16.79
CA TYR A 82 -0.87 7.79 -16.41
C TYR A 82 -1.11 7.46 -14.93
N ARG A 83 -1.06 8.45 -14.04
CA ARG A 83 -1.37 8.31 -12.61
C ARG A 83 -2.85 8.00 -12.39
N GLN A 84 -3.74 8.76 -13.07
CA GLN A 84 -5.17 8.50 -13.01
C GLN A 84 -5.48 7.11 -13.56
N LEU A 85 -4.83 6.72 -14.65
CA LEU A 85 -4.99 5.38 -15.21
C LEU A 85 -4.55 4.29 -14.22
N ALA A 86 -3.43 4.49 -13.53
CA ALA A 86 -2.95 3.55 -12.53
C ALA A 86 -3.90 3.48 -11.33
N GLN A 87 -4.44 4.61 -10.88
CA GLN A 87 -5.44 4.67 -9.82
C GLN A 87 -6.71 3.92 -10.22
N ASP A 88 -7.24 4.21 -11.40
CA ASP A 88 -8.47 3.59 -11.90
C ASP A 88 -8.33 2.07 -12.06
N ILE A 89 -7.16 1.58 -12.49
CA ILE A 89 -6.85 0.15 -12.52
C ILE A 89 -6.84 -0.42 -11.09
N GLY A 90 -6.20 0.27 -10.15
CA GLY A 90 -6.15 -0.15 -8.76
C GLY A 90 -7.53 -0.26 -8.12
N ASP A 91 -8.38 0.74 -8.39
CA ASP A 91 -9.75 0.78 -7.88
C ASP A 91 -10.61 -0.34 -8.50
N ASP A 92 -10.44 -0.63 -9.80
CA ASP A 92 -11.12 -1.77 -10.44
C ASP A 92 -10.69 -3.11 -9.84
N LEU A 93 -9.39 -3.30 -9.62
CA LEU A 93 -8.87 -4.54 -8.99
C LEU A 93 -9.48 -4.76 -7.60
N ARG A 94 -9.67 -3.69 -6.81
CA ARG A 94 -10.35 -3.74 -5.51
C ARG A 94 -11.83 -4.01 -5.65
N LEU A 95 -12.51 -3.31 -6.56
CA LEU A 95 -13.95 -3.47 -6.81
C LEU A 95 -14.29 -4.90 -7.26
N GLN A 96 -13.46 -5.49 -8.11
CA GLN A 96 -13.61 -6.86 -8.59
C GLN A 96 -13.11 -7.92 -7.56
N LYS A 97 -12.63 -7.49 -6.40
CA LYS A 97 -12.05 -8.35 -5.34
C LYS A 97 -10.90 -9.23 -5.84
N VAL A 98 -10.14 -8.73 -6.81
CA VAL A 98 -8.94 -9.38 -7.35
C VAL A 98 -7.75 -9.11 -6.47
N PHE A 99 -7.70 -7.92 -5.89
CA PHE A 99 -6.69 -7.47 -4.94
C PHE A 99 -7.36 -6.62 -3.86
N SER A 100 -7.14 -6.96 -2.60
CA SER A 100 -7.76 -6.27 -1.46
C SER A 100 -6.82 -5.26 -0.80
N GLY A 101 -5.53 -5.33 -1.07
CA GLY A 101 -4.53 -4.46 -0.47
C GLY A 101 -4.51 -3.05 -1.06
N PRO A 102 -3.76 -2.13 -0.46
CA PRO A 102 -3.55 -0.79 -1.00
C PRO A 102 -2.76 -0.81 -2.31
N VAL A 103 -3.13 0.10 -3.22
CA VAL A 103 -2.39 0.40 -4.44
C VAL A 103 -1.80 1.80 -4.27
N LEU A 104 -0.47 1.87 -4.10
CA LEU A 104 0.25 3.11 -3.84
C LEU A 104 0.75 3.70 -5.16
N ILE A 105 0.35 4.92 -5.46
CA ILE A 105 0.69 5.61 -6.71
C ILE A 105 1.88 6.53 -6.45
N ALA A 106 3.07 6.01 -6.70
CA ALA A 106 4.33 6.73 -6.55
C ALA A 106 5.24 6.47 -7.76
N LYS A 107 5.83 7.52 -8.34
CA LYS A 107 6.72 7.42 -9.51
C LYS A 107 8.16 7.09 -9.10
N ASP A 108 8.56 7.59 -7.95
CA ASP A 108 9.91 7.44 -7.41
C ASP A 108 9.90 7.31 -5.88
N LEU A 109 11.08 7.18 -5.30
CA LEU A 109 11.24 7.01 -3.86
C LEU A 109 10.80 8.24 -3.05
N THR A 110 10.95 9.44 -3.58
CA THR A 110 10.55 10.68 -2.91
C THR A 110 9.02 10.77 -2.81
N GLU A 111 8.33 10.39 -3.88
CA GLU A 111 6.87 10.31 -3.85
C GLU A 111 6.40 9.17 -2.94
N LEU A 112 7.08 8.03 -2.95
CA LEU A 112 6.72 6.91 -2.09
C LEU A 112 6.89 7.28 -0.61
N GLU A 113 7.94 8.01 -0.25
CA GLU A 113 8.12 8.57 1.09
C GLU A 113 6.95 9.46 1.49
N SER A 114 6.47 10.32 0.57
CA SER A 114 5.33 11.19 0.83
C SER A 114 3.99 10.48 0.91
N VAL A 115 3.88 9.28 0.32
CA VAL A 115 2.67 8.42 0.40
C VAL A 115 2.67 7.57 1.66
N LEU A 116 3.85 7.13 2.12
CA LEU A 116 4.03 6.33 3.33
C LEU A 116 4.26 7.23 4.56
N ASP A 117 3.47 8.28 4.67
CA ASP A 117 3.49 9.24 5.77
C ASP A 117 2.64 8.78 6.97
N SER A 118 2.45 9.66 7.93
CA SER A 118 1.62 9.42 9.11
C SER A 118 0.18 9.05 8.75
N SER A 119 -0.37 9.64 7.67
CA SER A 119 -1.74 9.36 7.25
C SER A 119 -1.90 7.92 6.76
N TYR A 120 -0.91 7.43 5.99
CA TYR A 120 -0.90 6.02 5.58
C TYR A 120 -0.82 5.08 6.78
N LEU A 121 0.02 5.41 7.77
CA LEU A 121 0.16 4.59 8.98
C LEU A 121 -1.16 4.55 9.76
N GLN A 122 -1.80 5.69 9.96
CA GLN A 122 -3.12 5.79 10.63
C GLN A 122 -4.21 4.98 9.93
N GLU A 123 -4.24 4.97 8.60
CA GLU A 123 -5.25 4.25 7.83
C GLU A 123 -5.03 2.72 7.79
N ASN A 124 -3.78 2.27 7.96
CA ASN A 124 -3.39 0.88 7.73
C ASN A 124 -2.89 0.14 8.98
N ILE A 125 -2.75 0.82 10.12
CA ILE A 125 -2.31 0.25 11.40
C ILE A 125 -3.35 0.58 12.46
N THR A 126 -3.86 -0.43 13.13
CA THR A 126 -4.79 -0.26 14.24
C THR A 126 -4.01 -0.36 15.55
N LEU A 127 -3.58 0.79 16.09
CA LEU A 127 -2.80 0.82 17.34
C LEU A 127 -3.54 0.21 18.53
N GLU A 128 -4.87 0.34 18.58
CA GLU A 128 -5.69 -0.27 19.62
C GLU A 128 -5.52 -1.78 19.71
N ASP A 129 -5.45 -2.45 18.56
CA ASP A 129 -5.28 -3.90 18.50
C ASP A 129 -3.85 -4.29 18.91
N GLU A 130 -2.86 -3.57 18.39
CA GLU A 130 -1.44 -3.87 18.58
C GLU A 130 -0.97 -3.54 20.00
N LEU A 131 -1.50 -2.49 20.64
CA LEU A 131 -1.16 -2.04 21.98
C LEU A 131 -2.21 -2.46 23.05
N SER A 132 -2.98 -3.48 22.75
CA SER A 132 -4.06 -3.95 23.64
C SER A 132 -3.57 -4.33 25.04
N GLY A 133 -2.33 -4.78 25.18
CA GLY A 133 -1.71 -5.10 26.47
C GLY A 133 -1.51 -3.85 27.34
N GLU A 134 -0.94 -2.81 26.77
CA GLU A 134 -0.68 -1.52 27.42
C GLU A 134 -1.99 -0.80 27.75
N ILE A 135 -2.95 -0.86 26.83
CA ILE A 135 -4.30 -0.32 27.04
C ILE A 135 -5.00 -1.01 28.22
N ALA A 136 -4.91 -2.33 28.31
CA ALA A 136 -5.57 -3.11 29.37
C ALA A 136 -5.06 -2.82 30.79
N ILE A 137 -3.81 -2.36 30.93
CA ILE A 137 -3.24 -1.98 32.24
C ILE A 137 -3.41 -0.50 32.56
N SER A 138 -3.83 0.32 31.58
CA SER A 138 -4.17 1.74 31.76
C SER A 138 -5.60 1.89 32.32
N ASN A 139 -5.91 3.10 32.79
CA ASN A 139 -7.28 3.48 33.18
C ASN A 139 -7.85 4.54 32.21
N SER A 140 -7.39 4.53 30.98
CA SER A 140 -7.75 5.52 29.98
C SER A 140 -8.42 4.88 28.78
N TRP A 141 -9.25 5.67 28.13
CA TRP A 141 -9.79 5.33 26.83
C TRP A 141 -8.94 6.02 25.76
N PHE A 142 -8.39 5.26 24.79
CA PHE A 142 -7.49 5.76 23.76
C PHE A 142 -8.25 5.99 22.45
N GLY A 143 -8.00 7.13 21.81
CA GLY A 143 -8.69 7.49 20.58
C GLY A 143 -7.92 8.44 19.67
N TYR A 144 -6.81 8.99 20.16
CA TYR A 144 -6.02 9.97 19.40
C TYR A 144 -4.57 9.55 19.31
N GLU A 145 -4.11 9.28 18.08
CA GLU A 145 -2.73 8.95 17.77
C GLU A 145 -2.01 10.12 17.11
N TYR A 146 -0.83 10.44 17.62
CA TYR A 146 0.04 11.48 17.11
C TYR A 146 1.39 10.91 16.75
N TYR A 147 1.77 11.02 15.47
CA TYR A 147 3.08 10.64 14.99
C TYR A 147 4.04 11.82 15.11
N ASP A 148 5.08 11.67 15.94
CA ASP A 148 6.11 12.70 16.15
C ASP A 148 7.16 12.67 15.06
N THR A 149 7.58 11.47 14.65
CA THR A 149 8.56 11.28 13.58
C THR A 149 8.14 10.13 12.66
N VAL A 150 8.43 10.31 11.37
CA VAL A 150 8.35 9.24 10.37
C VAL A 150 9.66 9.25 9.59
N LYS A 151 10.40 8.16 9.61
CA LYS A 151 11.67 7.98 8.90
C LYS A 151 11.51 6.92 7.83
N PHE A 152 12.00 7.23 6.66
CA PHE A 152 11.91 6.39 5.49
C PHE A 152 13.30 5.92 5.05
N GLU A 153 13.45 4.63 4.81
CA GLU A 153 14.67 4.03 4.30
C GLU A 153 14.32 3.12 3.12
N ALA A 154 14.91 3.40 1.95
CA ALA A 154 14.74 2.57 0.77
C ALA A 154 16.02 1.79 0.45
N GLY A 155 15.86 0.53 0.11
CA GLY A 155 16.94 -0.36 -0.28
C GLY A 155 16.58 -1.26 -1.46
N ARG A 156 17.53 -2.08 -1.89
CA ARG A 156 17.30 -3.02 -3.01
C ARG A 156 16.24 -4.08 -2.73
N SER A 157 15.99 -4.40 -1.47
CA SER A 157 15.06 -5.45 -1.04
C SER A 157 13.67 -4.93 -0.69
N GLY A 158 13.48 -3.61 -0.66
CA GLY A 158 12.22 -2.98 -0.27
C GLY A 158 12.41 -1.66 0.44
N VAL A 159 11.40 -1.30 1.19
CA VAL A 159 11.29 -0.03 1.92
C VAL A 159 11.03 -0.31 3.38
N LYS A 160 11.61 0.49 4.25
CA LYS A 160 11.33 0.51 5.69
C LYS A 160 10.85 1.88 6.10
N VAL A 161 9.83 1.90 6.93
CA VAL A 161 9.34 3.11 7.58
C VAL A 161 9.41 2.85 9.09
N HIS A 162 10.09 3.73 9.80
CA HIS A 162 10.13 3.74 11.25
C HIS A 162 9.44 5.00 11.74
N ALA A 163 8.42 4.85 12.56
CA ALA A 163 7.67 5.96 13.11
C ALA A 163 7.61 5.86 14.62
N THR A 164 7.64 7.03 15.29
CA THR A 164 7.40 7.15 16.72
C THR A 164 6.29 8.11 16.97
N GLY A 165 5.59 7.95 18.10
CA GLY A 165 4.50 8.83 18.43
C GLY A 165 3.92 8.59 19.81
N VAL A 166 2.79 9.25 20.06
CA VAL A 166 2.05 9.15 21.31
C VAL A 166 0.61 8.76 21.00
N PHE A 167 0.14 7.73 21.66
CA PHE A 167 -1.26 7.36 21.68
C PHE A 167 -1.86 7.98 22.96
N ASP A 168 -2.73 8.96 22.78
CA ASP A 168 -3.25 9.79 23.87
C ASP A 168 -4.57 9.20 24.37
N GLY A 169 -4.62 8.94 25.67
CA GLY A 169 -5.79 8.41 26.34
C GLY A 169 -6.57 9.50 27.08
N GLU A 170 -7.87 9.44 26.98
CA GLU A 170 -8.77 10.27 27.76
C GLU A 170 -9.14 9.56 29.07
N HIS A 171 -9.34 10.34 30.12
CA HIS A 171 -9.77 9.79 31.41
C HIS A 171 -11.17 9.21 31.30
N ASP A 172 -11.32 7.95 31.74
CA ASP A 172 -12.65 7.37 31.93
C ASP A 172 -13.34 8.02 33.15
N GLY A 173 -14.30 8.90 32.87
CA GLY A 173 -15.02 9.66 33.90
C GLY A 173 -15.88 8.80 34.86
N GLU A 174 -16.01 7.51 34.58
CA GLU A 174 -16.68 6.55 35.48
C GLU A 174 -15.70 5.91 36.49
N SER A 175 -14.40 6.12 36.35
CA SER A 175 -13.41 5.61 37.29
C SER A 175 -13.24 6.56 38.48
N ASP A 176 -13.20 6.02 39.70
CA ASP A 176 -13.00 6.76 40.96
C ASP A 176 -11.61 7.44 41.10
N ARG A 177 -10.77 7.43 40.07
CA ARG A 177 -9.44 8.01 40.10
C ARG A 177 -9.40 9.35 39.38
N PRO A 178 -9.06 10.47 40.06
CA PRO A 178 -8.96 11.79 39.45
C PRO A 178 -7.60 11.89 38.72
N ASN A 179 -7.49 11.40 37.49
CA ASN A 179 -6.25 11.51 36.73
C ASN A 179 -6.48 12.01 35.33
N HIS A 180 -5.49 12.72 34.82
CA HIS A 180 -5.32 12.99 33.40
C HIS A 180 -5.18 11.63 32.70
N GLY A 181 -5.64 11.52 31.47
CA GLY A 181 -5.53 10.29 30.70
C GLY A 181 -4.07 9.81 30.60
N ASP A 182 -3.88 8.51 30.63
CA ASP A 182 -2.57 7.92 30.41
C ASP A 182 -2.14 8.10 28.95
N LYS A 183 -0.83 8.06 28.71
CA LYS A 183 -0.27 8.14 27.35
C LYS A 183 0.59 6.91 27.09
N ILE A 184 0.54 6.40 25.89
CA ILE A 184 1.43 5.33 25.43
C ILE A 184 2.38 5.94 24.39
N ASP A 185 3.68 5.92 24.71
CA ASP A 185 4.71 6.18 23.69
C ASP A 185 4.81 4.93 22.83
N PHE A 186 4.70 5.08 21.52
CA PHE A 186 4.75 3.95 20.61
C PHE A 186 5.81 4.10 19.53
N GLU A 187 6.25 2.96 19.03
CA GLU A 187 7.11 2.82 17.86
C GLU A 187 6.45 1.87 16.87
N VAL A 188 6.53 2.23 15.59
CA VAL A 188 6.03 1.43 14.46
C VAL A 188 7.17 1.17 13.51
N ASP A 189 7.43 -0.10 13.22
CA ASP A 189 8.31 -0.55 12.15
C ASP A 189 7.47 -1.19 11.05
N LEU A 190 7.35 -0.50 9.92
CA LEU A 190 6.73 -1.01 8.70
C LEU A 190 7.81 -1.41 7.70
N GLU A 191 7.84 -2.66 7.28
CA GLU A 191 8.70 -3.14 6.20
C GLU A 191 7.85 -3.57 5.00
N LEU A 192 8.08 -2.92 3.85
CA LEU A 192 7.57 -3.34 2.54
C LEU A 192 8.66 -4.11 1.81
N LYS A 193 8.64 -5.43 1.92
CA LYS A 193 9.60 -6.31 1.26
C LYS A 193 9.20 -6.54 -0.19
N LEU A 194 10.10 -6.18 -1.10
CA LEU A 194 9.90 -6.40 -2.53
C LEU A 194 9.80 -7.90 -2.82
N MET A 195 8.68 -8.29 -3.42
CA MET A 195 8.49 -9.62 -4.00
C MET A 195 8.99 -9.65 -5.46
N ALA A 196 8.96 -10.79 -6.09
CA ALA A 196 9.36 -10.87 -7.51
C ALA A 196 8.57 -9.85 -8.35
N TRP A 197 9.26 -9.18 -9.33
CA TRP A 197 8.75 -8.30 -10.41
C TRP A 197 8.63 -6.79 -10.13
N GLY A 198 9.09 -6.32 -8.99
CA GLY A 198 9.28 -4.88 -8.81
C GLY A 198 8.04 -4.06 -8.46
N VAL A 199 6.84 -4.65 -8.44
CA VAL A 199 5.58 -3.92 -8.18
C VAL A 199 4.78 -4.48 -7.00
N GLY A 200 5.04 -5.71 -6.59
CA GLY A 200 4.34 -6.36 -5.48
C GLY A 200 5.21 -6.43 -4.23
N PHE A 201 4.65 -6.02 -3.10
CA PHE A 201 5.35 -5.99 -1.82
C PHE A 201 4.60 -6.81 -0.78
N ARG A 202 5.36 -7.47 0.09
CA ARG A 202 4.85 -8.05 1.31
C ARG A 202 5.07 -7.07 2.44
N GLN A 203 4.00 -6.82 3.18
CA GLN A 203 4.03 -5.92 4.32
C GLN A 203 4.26 -6.71 5.61
N THR A 204 5.14 -6.18 6.45
CA THR A 204 5.30 -6.62 7.84
C THR A 204 5.22 -5.39 8.72
N ILE A 205 4.42 -5.47 9.77
CA ILE A 205 4.26 -4.39 10.74
C ILE A 205 4.66 -4.95 12.09
N ALA A 206 5.47 -4.20 12.83
CA ALA A 206 5.74 -4.42 14.23
C ALA A 206 5.43 -3.13 14.99
N VAL A 207 4.65 -3.23 16.04
CA VAL A 207 4.31 -2.12 16.93
C VAL A 207 4.77 -2.48 18.33
N SER A 208 5.38 -1.53 19.00
CA SER A 208 5.71 -1.62 20.42
C SER A 208 5.29 -0.34 21.12
N GLY A 209 4.96 -0.43 22.40
CA GLY A 209 4.56 0.73 23.18
C GLY A 209 4.96 0.61 24.63
N GLU A 210 5.08 1.75 25.28
CA GLU A 210 5.32 1.86 26.70
C GLU A 210 4.37 2.85 27.35
N LEU A 211 3.65 2.39 28.37
CA LEU A 211 2.71 3.25 29.11
C LEU A 211 3.49 4.30 29.90
N ARG A 212 3.27 5.56 29.55
CA ARG A 212 3.84 6.69 30.30
C ARG A 212 3.00 6.95 31.52
N SER A 213 3.51 6.56 32.68
CA SER A 213 2.85 6.89 33.95
C SER A 213 2.95 8.41 34.22
N PRO A 214 1.89 9.06 34.65
CA PRO A 214 1.88 10.47 35.01
C PRO A 214 2.65 10.79 36.32
N TYR A 215 3.34 9.81 36.94
CA TYR A 215 4.06 9.96 38.22
C TYR A 215 5.55 9.68 38.09
#